data_78889e3422cad80db956053e7e0ebae8
#
_entry.id   78889e3422cad80db956053e7e0ebae8
#
_cell.length_a   1.000
_cell.length_b   1.000
_cell.length_c   1.000
_cell.angle_alpha   90.00
_cell.angle_beta   90.00
_cell.angle_gamma   90.00
#
_symmetry.space_group_name_H-M   'P 1'
#
loop_
_entity.id
_entity.type
_entity.pdbx_description
1 polymer ?
#
loop_
_entity_poly.entity_id
_entity_poly.type
_entity_poly.pdbx_seq_one_letter_code
_entity_poly.pdbx_strand_id
1 'polypeptide(L)'
;MKTIKGIELKNCNFDKFKKVADLIYFDGPLLSHYVTDNGDNYLFYWLDQDDTDNRWLFARIDNDMKQKFFKKELTLRKVLSSPLDNIVYTVDIDNEGKHHNFQAHSIEDLPEDYLPAEDSYYEFEPEDAN
;
A
#
# COMPACT_ATOMS: atom_id res chain seq x y z
N MET A 1 -6.93 -16.11 -5.09
CA MET A 1 -5.90 -15.46 -4.24
C MET A 1 -5.59 -16.34 -3.05
N LYS A 2 -4.37 -16.24 -2.54
CA LYS A 2 -3.98 -16.98 -1.35
C LYS A 2 -4.77 -16.52 -0.12
N THR A 3 -5.11 -17.45 0.76
CA THR A 3 -5.63 -17.10 2.07
C THR A 3 -4.50 -16.50 2.89
N ILE A 4 -4.75 -15.38 3.54
CA ILE A 4 -3.75 -14.70 4.36
C ILE A 4 -4.24 -14.72 5.80
N LYS A 5 -3.31 -14.93 6.73
CA LYS A 5 -3.61 -14.96 8.16
C LYS A 5 -3.06 -13.73 8.83
N GLY A 6 -3.93 -12.94 9.42
CA GLY A 6 -3.61 -11.78 10.21
C GLY A 6 -4.67 -11.58 11.26
N ILE A 7 -4.61 -10.46 11.94
CA ILE A 7 -5.66 -10.09 12.90
C ILE A 7 -6.80 -9.46 12.09
N GLU A 8 -7.95 -10.14 12.07
CA GLU A 8 -9.11 -9.63 11.34
C GLU A 8 -9.67 -8.39 12.03
N LEU A 9 -9.89 -7.35 11.24
CA LEU A 9 -10.46 -6.09 11.69
C LEU A 9 -11.86 -5.93 11.11
N LYS A 10 -12.78 -5.45 11.92
CA LYS A 10 -14.19 -5.36 11.52
C LYS A 10 -14.48 -4.14 10.66
N ASN A 11 -13.82 -3.04 10.93
CA ASN A 11 -14.10 -1.78 10.25
C ASN A 11 -12.84 -1.00 9.95
N CYS A 12 -12.75 -0.51 8.74
CA CYS A 12 -11.81 0.53 8.39
C CYS A 12 -12.62 1.69 7.81
N ASN A 13 -12.43 2.87 8.33
CA ASN A 13 -13.08 4.05 7.77
C ASN A 13 -12.21 4.60 6.64
N PHE A 14 -12.41 4.07 5.44
CA PHE A 14 -11.66 4.49 4.26
C PHE A 14 -11.98 5.92 3.82
N ASP A 15 -13.06 6.50 4.33
CA ASP A 15 -13.39 7.90 4.06
C ASP A 15 -12.37 8.87 4.64
N LYS A 16 -11.57 8.43 5.60
CA LYS A 16 -10.49 9.24 6.16
C LYS A 16 -9.30 9.38 5.22
N PHE A 17 -9.19 8.48 4.24
CA PHE A 17 -8.07 8.48 3.30
C PHE A 17 -8.42 9.35 2.10
N LYS A 18 -7.55 10.30 1.80
CA LYS A 18 -7.67 11.15 0.62
C LYS A 18 -6.51 10.86 -0.31
N LYS A 19 -6.81 10.51 -1.54
CA LYS A 19 -5.78 10.22 -2.53
C LYS A 19 -5.02 11.49 -2.87
N VAL A 20 -3.69 11.43 -2.76
CA VAL A 20 -2.80 12.50 -3.20
C VAL A 20 -2.40 12.25 -4.65
N ALA A 21 -1.99 11.03 -4.97
CA ALA A 21 -1.55 10.68 -6.33
C ALA A 21 -1.49 9.18 -6.52
N ASP A 22 -1.65 8.75 -7.78
CA ASP A 22 -1.26 7.41 -8.20
C ASP A 22 0.21 7.49 -8.62
N LEU A 23 1.08 6.76 -7.93
CA LEU A 23 2.52 6.83 -8.15
C LEU A 23 2.98 5.85 -9.24
N ILE A 24 2.32 4.70 -9.34
CA ILE A 24 2.54 3.73 -10.40
C ILE A 24 1.18 3.38 -10.97
N TYR A 25 1.06 3.50 -12.28
CA TYR A 25 -0.20 3.27 -12.98
C TYR A 25 0.08 2.44 -14.23
N PHE A 26 -0.54 1.28 -14.34
CA PHE A 26 -0.52 0.45 -15.53
C PHE A 26 -1.84 -0.29 -15.60
N ASP A 27 -2.71 0.12 -16.52
CA ASP A 27 -4.05 -0.43 -16.66
C ASP A 27 -4.85 -0.35 -15.34
N GLY A 28 -4.57 0.69 -14.58
CA GLY A 28 -5.12 0.94 -13.27
C GLY A 28 -4.02 1.29 -12.26
N PRO A 29 -4.38 1.84 -11.10
CA PRO A 29 -3.38 2.20 -10.09
C PRO A 29 -2.76 0.96 -9.46
N LEU A 30 -1.44 0.94 -9.34
CA LEU A 30 -0.68 -0.13 -8.70
C LEU A 30 -0.02 0.33 -7.41
N LEU A 31 0.29 1.61 -7.30
CA LEU A 31 0.80 2.23 -6.09
C LEU A 31 0.21 3.61 -5.97
N SER A 32 -0.42 3.89 -4.85
CA SER A 32 -1.07 5.18 -4.62
C SER A 32 -0.67 5.75 -3.27
N HIS A 33 -0.55 7.07 -3.20
CA HIS A 33 -0.26 7.81 -1.98
C HIS A 33 -1.56 8.43 -1.47
N TYR A 34 -1.87 8.16 -0.21
CA TYR A 34 -3.01 8.72 0.49
C TYR A 34 -2.57 9.47 1.73
N VAL A 35 -3.37 10.41 2.16
CA VAL A 35 -3.16 11.13 3.41
C VAL A 35 -4.48 11.13 4.19
N THR A 36 -4.37 11.05 5.52
CA THR A 36 -5.54 11.16 6.38
C THR A 36 -5.76 12.61 6.82
N ASP A 37 -6.90 12.89 7.43
CA ASP A 37 -7.22 14.22 7.95
C ASP A 37 -6.21 14.66 9.02
N ASN A 38 -5.53 13.73 9.68
CA ASN A 38 -4.50 14.03 10.66
C ASN A 38 -3.13 14.29 10.05
N GLY A 39 -3.02 14.19 8.73
CA GLY A 39 -1.74 14.40 8.03
C GLY A 39 -0.86 13.17 7.96
N ASP A 40 -1.38 11.99 8.31
CA ASP A 40 -0.63 10.73 8.22
C ASP A 40 -0.54 10.26 6.77
N ASN A 41 0.65 9.85 6.36
CA ASN A 41 0.91 9.35 5.02
C ASN A 41 0.75 7.84 4.97
N TYR A 42 0.05 7.35 3.93
CA TYR A 42 -0.11 5.92 3.66
C TYR A 42 0.25 5.63 2.22
N LEU A 43 0.88 4.48 2.00
CA LEU A 43 1.05 3.94 0.66
C LEU A 43 0.17 2.72 0.51
N PHE A 44 -0.58 2.67 -0.60
CA PHE A 44 -1.42 1.54 -0.98
C PHE A 44 -0.77 0.86 -2.18
N TYR A 45 -0.46 -0.40 -2.02
CA TYR A 45 0.24 -1.22 -3.01
C TYR A 45 -0.65 -2.38 -3.43
N TRP A 46 -0.91 -2.48 -4.74
CA TRP A 46 -1.72 -3.57 -5.29
C TRP A 46 -0.93 -4.88 -5.23
N LEU A 47 -1.52 -5.90 -4.63
CA LEU A 47 -0.87 -7.19 -4.44
C LEU A 47 -1.30 -8.23 -5.46
N ASP A 48 -2.60 -8.38 -5.67
CA ASP A 48 -3.14 -9.51 -6.40
C ASP A 48 -4.59 -9.27 -6.75
N GLN A 49 -5.12 -10.11 -7.63
CA GLN A 49 -6.53 -10.08 -7.96
C GLN A 49 -7.03 -11.49 -8.27
N ASP A 50 -8.31 -11.70 -8.07
CA ASP A 50 -9.04 -12.86 -8.59
C ASP A 50 -10.27 -12.36 -9.37
N ASP A 51 -11.20 -13.26 -9.67
CA ASP A 51 -12.37 -12.91 -10.49
C ASP A 51 -13.29 -11.86 -9.85
N THR A 52 -13.25 -11.72 -8.52
CA THR A 52 -14.17 -10.87 -7.78
C THR A 52 -13.51 -9.72 -7.05
N ASP A 53 -12.24 -9.87 -6.66
CA ASP A 53 -11.58 -8.94 -5.74
C ASP A 53 -10.19 -8.53 -6.20
N ASN A 54 -9.80 -7.33 -5.79
CA ASN A 54 -8.43 -6.86 -5.82
C ASN A 54 -7.92 -6.77 -4.38
N ARG A 55 -6.72 -7.26 -4.14
CA ARG A 55 -6.10 -7.21 -2.81
C ARG A 55 -5.06 -6.10 -2.77
N TRP A 56 -5.19 -5.25 -1.77
CA TRP A 56 -4.28 -4.15 -1.54
C TRP A 56 -3.56 -4.31 -0.21
N LEU A 57 -2.30 -3.94 -0.19
CA LEU A 57 -1.51 -3.79 1.02
C LEU A 57 -1.33 -2.31 1.28
N PHE A 58 -1.51 -1.87 2.53
CA PHE A 58 -1.22 -0.49 2.84
C PHE A 58 -0.53 -0.36 4.19
N ALA A 59 0.29 0.67 4.30
CA ALA A 59 1.10 0.91 5.47
C ALA A 59 1.24 2.41 5.70
N ARG A 60 1.27 2.78 6.98
CA ARG A 60 1.55 4.14 7.39
C ARG A 60 3.05 4.38 7.36
N ILE A 61 3.48 5.43 6.68
CA ILE A 61 4.89 5.77 6.53
C ILE A 61 5.14 7.16 7.08
N ASP A 62 6.35 7.41 7.56
CA ASP A 62 6.69 8.75 7.98
C ASP A 62 7.10 9.62 6.79
N ASN A 63 7.09 10.92 7.00
CA ASN A 63 7.36 11.88 5.94
C ASN A 63 8.80 11.78 5.45
N ASP A 64 9.74 11.47 6.32
CA ASP A 64 11.14 11.32 5.94
C ASP A 64 11.35 10.13 5.00
N MET A 65 10.75 8.99 5.31
CA MET A 65 10.81 7.82 4.45
C MET A 65 10.13 8.08 3.09
N LYS A 66 9.01 8.80 3.12
CA LYS A 66 8.32 9.18 1.89
C LYS A 66 9.24 10.01 0.99
N GLN A 67 9.91 11.01 1.55
CA GLN A 67 10.83 11.86 0.79
C GLN A 67 11.99 11.06 0.23
N LYS A 68 12.57 10.17 1.03
CA LYS A 68 13.67 9.31 0.58
C LYS A 68 13.24 8.37 -0.54
N PHE A 69 12.02 7.85 -0.48
CA PHE A 69 11.49 7.02 -1.56
C PHE A 69 11.35 7.82 -2.85
N PHE A 70 10.79 9.03 -2.78
CA PHE A 70 10.64 9.89 -3.96
C PHE A 70 11.98 10.33 -4.56
N LYS A 71 13.01 10.43 -3.73
CA LYS A 71 14.37 10.77 -4.18
C LYS A 71 15.16 9.56 -4.62
N LYS A 72 14.54 8.37 -4.64
CA LYS A 72 15.18 7.10 -5.03
C LYS A 72 16.30 6.66 -4.08
N GLU A 73 16.25 7.12 -2.84
CA GLU A 73 17.20 6.73 -1.81
C GLU A 73 16.77 5.45 -1.06
N LEU A 74 15.47 5.14 -1.09
CA LEU A 74 14.90 3.93 -0.50
C LEU A 74 14.04 3.22 -1.54
N THR A 75 14.06 1.89 -1.49
CA THR A 75 13.18 1.07 -2.32
C THR A 75 11.76 1.05 -1.73
N LEU A 76 10.78 0.72 -2.57
CA LEU A 76 9.42 0.52 -2.11
C LEU A 76 9.36 -0.62 -1.07
N ARG A 77 10.14 -1.69 -1.30
CA ARG A 77 10.22 -2.80 -0.36
C ARG A 77 10.67 -2.32 1.03
N LYS A 78 11.70 -1.48 1.08
CA LYS A 78 12.20 -0.96 2.35
C LYS A 78 11.18 -0.10 3.07
N VAL A 79 10.49 0.76 2.32
CA VAL A 79 9.45 1.63 2.88
C VAL A 79 8.30 0.81 3.43
N LEU A 80 7.79 -0.15 2.65
CA LEU A 80 6.65 -0.97 3.08
C LEU A 80 7.02 -1.95 4.19
N SER A 81 8.30 -2.32 4.33
CA SER A 81 8.75 -3.19 5.40
C SER A 81 9.16 -2.44 6.67
N SER A 82 9.01 -1.12 6.68
CA SER A 82 9.37 -0.27 7.83
C SER A 82 8.23 0.71 8.15
N PRO A 83 7.00 0.22 8.37
CA PRO A 83 5.89 1.10 8.71
C PRO A 83 6.08 1.73 10.08
N LEU A 84 5.49 2.91 10.28
CA LEU A 84 5.62 3.67 11.53
C LEU A 84 5.19 2.89 12.77
N ASP A 85 4.15 2.09 12.64
CA ASP A 85 3.56 1.36 13.77
C ASP A 85 3.91 -0.14 13.74
N ASN A 86 4.82 -0.53 12.87
CA ASN A 86 5.23 -1.93 12.67
C ASN A 86 4.09 -2.83 12.16
N ILE A 87 3.03 -2.23 11.65
CA ILE A 87 1.84 -2.93 11.18
C ILE A 87 1.62 -2.62 9.71
N VAL A 88 1.34 -3.68 8.95
CA VAL A 88 0.93 -3.60 7.55
C VAL A 88 -0.49 -4.13 7.46
N TYR A 89 -1.31 -3.47 6.67
CA TYR A 89 -2.71 -3.84 6.50
C TYR A 89 -2.95 -4.44 5.12
N THR A 90 -3.88 -5.39 5.04
CA THR A 90 -4.37 -5.88 3.76
C THR A 90 -5.89 -5.76 3.73
N VAL A 91 -6.42 -5.52 2.55
CA VAL A 91 -7.87 -5.41 2.34
C VAL A 91 -8.18 -5.90 0.95
N ASP A 92 -9.31 -6.58 0.81
CA ASP A 92 -9.84 -7.00 -0.48
C ASP A 92 -10.99 -6.07 -0.85
N ILE A 93 -10.98 -5.60 -2.09
CA ILE A 93 -11.99 -4.68 -2.61
C ILE A 93 -12.65 -5.36 -3.83
N ASP A 94 -13.97 -5.52 -3.78
CA ASP A 94 -14.70 -6.19 -4.86
C ASP A 94 -15.00 -5.21 -6.03
N ASN A 95 -15.62 -5.74 -7.07
CA ASN A 95 -15.93 -4.97 -8.28
C ASN A 95 -16.95 -3.84 -8.04
N GLU A 96 -17.67 -3.87 -6.92
CA GLU A 96 -18.60 -2.82 -6.51
C GLU A 96 -17.96 -1.81 -5.58
N GLY A 97 -16.67 -1.98 -5.27
CA GLY A 97 -15.93 -1.09 -4.38
C GLY A 97 -16.10 -1.41 -2.90
N LYS A 98 -16.70 -2.54 -2.56
CA LYS A 98 -16.87 -2.94 -1.17
C LYS A 98 -15.59 -3.54 -0.60
N HIS A 99 -15.27 -3.11 0.62
CA HIS A 99 -14.09 -3.58 1.34
C HIS A 99 -14.46 -4.77 2.21
N HIS A 100 -13.62 -5.81 2.18
CA HIS A 100 -13.80 -6.96 3.05
C HIS A 100 -12.44 -7.62 3.32
N ASN A 101 -12.43 -8.62 4.20
CA ASN A 101 -11.21 -9.33 4.58
C ASN A 101 -10.10 -8.36 5.02
N PHE A 102 -10.47 -7.35 5.81
CA PHE A 102 -9.54 -6.35 6.31
C PHE A 102 -8.75 -6.96 7.47
N GLN A 103 -7.42 -7.00 7.32
CA GLN A 103 -6.53 -7.62 8.30
C GLN A 103 -5.33 -6.75 8.61
N ALA A 104 -4.85 -6.84 9.85
CA ALA A 104 -3.60 -6.23 10.27
C ALA A 104 -2.56 -7.32 10.46
N HIS A 105 -1.34 -7.05 10.04
CA HIS A 105 -0.22 -7.98 10.13
C HIS A 105 0.97 -7.29 10.79
N SER A 106 1.61 -7.97 11.75
CA SER A 106 2.94 -7.55 12.14
C SER A 106 3.86 -7.70 10.92
N ILE A 107 4.74 -6.75 10.71
CA ILE A 107 5.65 -6.81 9.55
C ILE A 107 6.48 -8.10 9.55
N GLU A 108 6.77 -8.64 10.72
CA GLU A 108 7.53 -9.87 10.86
C GLU A 108 6.77 -11.11 10.37
N ASP A 109 5.44 -11.05 10.40
CA ASP A 109 4.57 -12.17 10.02
C ASP A 109 4.07 -12.06 8.58
N LEU A 110 4.40 -10.97 7.88
CA LEU A 110 3.95 -10.76 6.51
C LEU A 110 4.73 -11.67 5.56
N PRO A 111 4.04 -12.41 4.67
CA PRO A 111 4.75 -13.21 3.66
C PRO A 111 5.66 -12.33 2.79
N GLU A 112 6.87 -12.79 2.53
CA GLU A 112 7.83 -12.01 1.73
C GLU A 112 7.36 -11.74 0.32
N ASP A 113 6.58 -12.64 -0.26
CA ASP A 113 6.04 -12.46 -1.60
C ASP A 113 4.96 -11.38 -1.67
N TYR A 114 4.54 -10.85 -0.52
CA TYR A 114 3.65 -9.68 -0.46
C TYR A 114 4.42 -8.37 -0.51
N LEU A 115 5.73 -8.41 -0.41
CA LEU A 115 6.56 -7.22 -0.53
C LEU A 115 7.08 -7.08 -1.96
N PRO A 116 7.29 -5.85 -2.45
CA PRO A 116 7.87 -5.65 -3.77
C PRO A 116 9.32 -6.13 -3.83
N ALA A 117 9.88 -6.17 -5.04
CA ALA A 117 11.25 -6.62 -5.27
C ALA A 117 12.28 -5.79 -4.50
N GLU A 118 13.43 -6.37 -4.23
CA GLU A 118 14.49 -5.71 -3.46
C GLU A 118 15.07 -4.47 -4.15
N ASP A 119 14.96 -4.41 -5.48
CA ASP A 119 15.45 -3.27 -6.27
C ASP A 119 14.33 -2.34 -6.72
N SER A 120 13.21 -2.32 -6.01
CA SER A 120 12.00 -1.58 -6.37
C SER A 120 12.11 -0.09 -6.04
N TYR A 121 13.03 0.61 -6.68
CA TYR A 121 13.12 2.07 -6.57
C TYR A 121 11.97 2.73 -7.31
N TYR A 122 11.58 3.90 -6.85
CA TYR A 122 10.57 4.68 -7.54
C TYR A 122 11.12 5.15 -8.89
N GLU A 123 10.48 4.70 -9.96
CA GLU A 123 10.81 5.11 -11.32
C GLU A 123 9.82 6.18 -11.75
N PHE A 124 10.33 7.34 -11.98
CA PHE A 124 9.55 8.49 -12.39
C PHE A 124 9.83 8.78 -13.85
N GLU A 125 8.81 8.64 -14.67
CA GLU A 125 8.95 8.90 -16.11
C GLU A 125 8.83 10.40 -16.38
N PRO A 126 9.66 10.95 -17.29
CA PRO A 126 9.62 12.39 -17.57
C PRO A 126 8.26 12.91 -17.99
N GLU A 127 7.50 12.15 -18.76
CA GLU A 127 6.15 12.54 -19.18
C GLU A 127 5.18 12.58 -18.02
N ASP A 128 5.44 11.84 -16.96
CA ASP A 128 4.61 11.84 -15.75
C ASP A 128 4.88 13.07 -14.88
N ALA A 129 5.99 13.74 -15.13
CA ALA A 129 6.36 14.95 -14.41
C ALA A 129 5.55 16.17 -14.85
N ASN A 130 4.84 16.05 -15.93
CA ASN A 130 4.11 17.18 -16.54
C ASN A 130 2.69 17.33 -16.03
#